data_ff2dbcf693f155a3880b9f14430118e7
#
_entry.id   ff2dbcf693f155a3880b9f14430118e7
#
_cell.length_a   1.000
_cell.length_b   1.000
_cell.length_c   1.000
_cell.angle_alpha   90.00
_cell.angle_beta   90.00
_cell.angle_gamma   90.00
#
_symmetry.space_group_name_H-M   'P 1'
#
loop_
_entity.id
_entity.type
_entity.pdbx_description
1 polymer ?
#
loop_
_entity_poly.entity_id
_entity_poly.type
_entity_poly.pdbx_seq_one_letter_code
_entity_poly.pdbx_strand_id
1 'polypeptide(L)'
;VRLRVTGVVNRRQLLAALVTVGLWPEGARSATTAQPTVQRRWASGNTTLAPLGWLNEQLLFNGDRTLGRIDPQLDSPVWTVPHGLSSPAVYRPRAAGQSVISGGQRELGAWQFDTGQARWLQKAQIQIGTPFVTPERSYVGDGHTLMALDNATGAVAWRFASTPDTLAAYAPTVAGDTVFFGPGNGLLYALNAPDGRLKWQLDDSKEWQYIRQMFVTGQVLVAGTYTELLYGIDVDTGKILWKFKAGNFINSHHVAGDTAYLWSPTGWIYAINIHNGSVRWRHQTTRYGNRAANWAPMMAELVTFERKLYCLDMAQVLHVLDAGNGEELQRIAFAHDLRPTVSPLTSTTAAVASNTGEVQLVQW
;
A
#
# COMPACT_ATOMS: atom_id res chain seq x y z
N VAL A 1 69.78 0.48 -4.95
CA VAL A 1 69.40 1.01 -3.66
C VAL A 1 68.02 0.48 -3.30
N ARG A 2 68.00 -0.44 -2.34
CA ARG A 2 66.77 -1.02 -1.76
C ARG A 2 66.18 -0.04 -0.77
N LEU A 3 64.86 0.18 -0.82
CA LEU A 3 64.11 0.70 0.31
C LEU A 3 62.92 -0.26 0.57
N ARG A 4 62.99 -0.94 1.70
CA ARG A 4 61.86 -1.66 2.31
C ARG A 4 60.93 -0.60 2.94
N VAL A 5 59.64 -0.72 2.70
CA VAL A 5 58.66 -0.13 3.56
C VAL A 5 57.76 -1.24 4.09
N THR A 6 57.91 -1.52 5.37
CA THR A 6 57.03 -2.36 6.18
C THR A 6 55.84 -1.53 6.61
N GLY A 7 54.67 -1.89 6.13
CA GLY A 7 53.38 -1.35 6.62
C GLY A 7 52.49 -2.51 7.04
N VAL A 8 52.38 -2.70 8.35
CA VAL A 8 51.49 -3.68 8.96
C VAL A 8 50.05 -3.18 8.74
N VAL A 9 49.33 -3.81 7.82
CA VAL A 9 47.90 -3.59 7.67
C VAL A 9 47.16 -4.39 8.75
N ASN A 10 46.52 -3.65 9.64
CA ASN A 10 45.79 -4.15 10.79
C ASN A 10 44.51 -4.91 10.33
N ARG A 11 44.50 -6.22 10.49
CA ARG A 11 43.43 -7.16 10.14
C ARG A 11 42.27 -7.13 11.15
N ARG A 12 41.76 -5.98 11.50
CA ARG A 12 40.59 -5.85 12.40
C ARG A 12 39.68 -4.75 11.96
N GLN A 13 39.01 -4.88 10.81
CA GLN A 13 37.78 -4.15 10.46
C GLN A 13 37.21 -4.66 9.11
N LEU A 14 36.98 -5.97 9.02
CA LEU A 14 36.14 -6.56 7.99
C LEU A 14 35.25 -7.60 8.66
N LEU A 15 34.37 -7.14 9.56
CA LEU A 15 33.14 -7.86 9.89
C LEU A 15 32.07 -7.37 8.90
N ALA A 16 32.23 -7.78 7.65
CA ALA A 16 31.08 -7.91 6.76
C ALA A 16 30.18 -8.96 7.43
N ALA A 17 28.98 -8.56 7.81
CA ALA A 17 27.94 -9.46 8.23
C ALA A 17 27.67 -10.42 7.06
N LEU A 18 28.30 -11.59 7.10
CA LEU A 18 27.88 -12.75 6.35
C LEU A 18 26.46 -13.04 6.83
N VAL A 19 25.48 -12.64 6.04
CA VAL A 19 24.13 -13.18 6.14
C VAL A 19 24.27 -14.68 5.93
N THR A 20 24.34 -15.40 7.03
CA THR A 20 24.14 -16.86 7.01
C THR A 20 22.79 -17.07 6.35
N VAL A 21 22.78 -17.70 5.19
CA VAL A 21 21.60 -18.30 4.60
C VAL A 21 21.17 -19.41 5.55
N GLY A 22 20.50 -19.04 6.62
CA GLY A 22 19.85 -19.99 7.51
C GLY A 22 18.83 -20.77 6.67
N LEU A 23 18.75 -22.07 6.87
CA LEU A 23 17.66 -22.90 6.37
C LEU A 23 16.37 -22.37 7.02
N TRP A 24 15.67 -21.50 6.33
CA TRP A 24 14.36 -20.99 6.74
C TRP A 24 13.36 -22.15 6.62
N PRO A 25 12.45 -22.34 7.57
CA PRO A 25 11.40 -23.32 7.40
C PRO A 25 10.58 -22.92 6.16
N GLU A 26 10.70 -23.70 5.10
CA GLU A 26 9.78 -23.62 3.97
C GLU A 26 8.45 -24.17 4.47
N GLY A 27 7.38 -23.36 4.40
CA GLY A 27 6.03 -23.80 4.73
C GLY A 27 5.63 -24.96 3.81
N ALA A 28 5.76 -26.17 4.32
CA ALA A 28 5.61 -27.39 3.55
C ALA A 28 4.23 -28.00 3.79
N ARG A 29 3.21 -27.48 3.12
CA ARG A 29 2.07 -28.24 2.60
C ARG A 29 1.35 -27.33 1.61
N SER A 30 1.35 -27.68 0.33
CA SER A 30 0.50 -27.00 -0.66
C SER A 30 -0.96 -27.32 -0.30
N ALA A 31 -1.71 -26.29 0.09
CA ALA A 31 -3.14 -26.43 0.31
C ALA A 31 -3.82 -26.88 -0.99
N THR A 32 -4.87 -27.68 -0.86
CA THR A 32 -5.71 -28.06 -2.01
C THR A 32 -6.31 -26.78 -2.60
N THR A 33 -6.21 -26.63 -3.93
CA THR A 33 -6.79 -25.46 -4.61
C THR A 33 -8.30 -25.60 -4.67
N ALA A 34 -9.01 -24.64 -4.07
CA ALA A 34 -10.46 -24.53 -4.13
C ALA A 34 -10.89 -23.57 -5.23
N GLN A 35 -12.15 -23.71 -5.67
CA GLN A 35 -12.83 -22.73 -6.52
C GLN A 35 -13.79 -21.92 -5.65
N PRO A 36 -13.82 -20.58 -5.80
CA PRO A 36 -14.76 -19.78 -5.03
C PRO A 36 -16.17 -19.86 -5.63
N THR A 37 -17.17 -19.74 -4.77
CA THR A 37 -18.56 -19.57 -5.17
C THR A 37 -18.92 -18.09 -5.10
N VAL A 38 -19.43 -17.52 -6.19
CA VAL A 38 -19.94 -16.15 -6.18
C VAL A 38 -21.31 -16.11 -5.53
N GLN A 39 -21.40 -15.44 -4.39
CA GLN A 39 -22.64 -15.29 -3.62
C GLN A 39 -23.50 -14.14 -4.13
N ARG A 40 -22.87 -13.03 -4.48
CA ARG A 40 -23.51 -11.82 -5.02
C ARG A 40 -22.64 -11.12 -6.05
N ARG A 41 -23.30 -10.37 -6.93
CA ARG A 41 -22.68 -9.51 -7.95
C ARG A 41 -23.37 -8.18 -7.97
N TRP A 42 -22.56 -7.09 -8.03
CA TRP A 42 -23.05 -5.74 -8.16
C TRP A 42 -22.39 -5.07 -9.36
N ALA A 43 -23.21 -4.66 -10.32
CA ALA A 43 -22.74 -3.84 -11.42
C ALA A 43 -22.45 -2.42 -10.91
N SER A 44 -21.22 -1.96 -11.08
CA SER A 44 -20.80 -0.65 -10.58
C SER A 44 -21.15 0.50 -11.56
N GLY A 45 -21.46 0.19 -12.81
CA GLY A 45 -21.58 1.18 -13.90
C GLY A 45 -20.23 1.65 -14.44
N ASN A 46 -19.12 1.10 -13.95
CA ASN A 46 -17.76 1.36 -14.43
C ASN A 46 -17.32 0.28 -15.42
N THR A 47 -16.32 0.61 -16.25
CA THR A 47 -15.57 -0.37 -17.05
C THR A 47 -14.27 -0.78 -16.37
N THR A 48 -13.77 0.05 -15.46
CA THR A 48 -12.62 -0.26 -14.62
C THR A 48 -12.89 0.19 -13.19
N LEU A 49 -12.40 -0.57 -12.22
CA LEU A 49 -12.51 -0.27 -10.79
C LEU A 49 -11.15 0.03 -10.17
N ALA A 50 -11.11 0.96 -9.23
CA ALA A 50 -10.03 1.06 -8.26
C ALA A 50 -10.16 -0.03 -7.19
N PRO A 51 -9.15 -0.24 -6.31
CA PRO A 51 -9.28 -1.10 -5.16
C PRO A 51 -10.46 -0.68 -4.27
N LEU A 52 -11.22 -1.65 -3.76
CA LEU A 52 -12.39 -1.38 -2.94
C LEU A 52 -12.02 -0.75 -1.60
N GLY A 53 -12.80 0.25 -1.16
CA GLY A 53 -12.78 0.77 0.20
C GLY A 53 -13.68 -0.06 1.13
N TRP A 54 -13.39 0.00 2.44
CA TRP A 54 -14.17 -0.69 3.46
C TRP A 54 -14.35 0.20 4.68
N LEU A 55 -15.58 0.32 5.17
CA LEU A 55 -15.89 0.99 6.43
C LEU A 55 -17.22 0.48 6.98
N ASN A 56 -17.26 0.17 8.29
CA ASN A 56 -18.48 -0.20 9.02
C ASN A 56 -19.29 -1.26 8.25
N GLU A 57 -18.63 -2.35 7.85
CA GLU A 57 -19.23 -3.46 7.10
C GLU A 57 -19.79 -3.07 5.72
N GLN A 58 -19.51 -1.86 5.24
CA GLN A 58 -19.91 -1.36 3.94
C GLN A 58 -18.73 -1.32 2.99
N LEU A 59 -18.96 -1.69 1.73
CA LEU A 59 -17.99 -1.56 0.65
C LEU A 59 -18.17 -0.22 -0.08
N LEU A 60 -17.06 0.39 -0.43
CA LEU A 60 -17.02 1.56 -1.31
C LEU A 60 -16.30 1.17 -2.59
N PHE A 61 -16.87 1.53 -3.72
CA PHE A 61 -16.24 1.37 -5.02
C PHE A 61 -16.17 2.69 -5.77
N ASN A 62 -15.18 2.83 -6.64
CA ASN A 62 -15.08 3.89 -7.63
C ASN A 62 -14.37 3.38 -8.88
N GLY A 63 -14.43 4.11 -9.95
CA GLY A 63 -13.82 3.72 -11.20
C GLY A 63 -13.79 4.85 -12.22
N ASP A 64 -13.98 4.51 -13.49
CA ASP A 64 -13.91 5.48 -14.58
C ASP A 64 -15.13 6.42 -14.68
N ARG A 65 -16.27 6.08 -14.07
CA ARG A 65 -17.53 6.84 -14.22
C ARG A 65 -18.28 7.12 -12.94
N THR A 66 -18.33 6.13 -12.06
CA THR A 66 -19.21 6.13 -10.89
C THR A 66 -18.44 5.86 -9.60
N LEU A 67 -19.06 6.34 -8.53
CA LEU A 67 -18.72 6.03 -7.14
C LEU A 67 -19.95 5.41 -6.49
N GLY A 68 -19.78 4.44 -5.59
CA GLY A 68 -20.92 3.85 -4.92
C GLY A 68 -20.60 3.19 -3.59
N ARG A 69 -21.67 2.89 -2.86
CA ARG A 69 -21.66 2.19 -1.59
C ARG A 69 -22.51 0.93 -1.69
N ILE A 70 -21.96 -0.17 -1.22
CA ILE A 70 -22.62 -1.49 -1.18
C ILE A 70 -22.71 -1.93 0.28
N ASP A 71 -23.88 -2.36 0.68
CA ASP A 71 -24.08 -3.21 1.84
C ASP A 71 -24.01 -4.66 1.33
N PRO A 72 -23.06 -5.48 1.79
CA PRO A 72 -22.93 -6.86 1.33
C PRO A 72 -24.15 -7.75 1.62
N GLN A 73 -25.08 -7.30 2.46
CA GLN A 73 -26.33 -8.02 2.75
C GLN A 73 -27.44 -7.74 1.73
N LEU A 74 -27.30 -6.67 0.91
CA LEU A 74 -28.29 -6.28 -0.09
C LEU A 74 -27.89 -6.75 -1.49
N ASP A 75 -28.91 -6.97 -2.35
CA ASP A 75 -28.70 -7.40 -3.73
C ASP A 75 -28.37 -6.26 -4.69
N SER A 76 -28.56 -5.01 -4.26
CA SER A 76 -28.20 -3.80 -5.03
C SER A 76 -27.36 -2.85 -4.19
N PRO A 77 -26.55 -1.99 -4.82
CA PRO A 77 -25.85 -0.92 -4.11
C PRO A 77 -26.83 -0.03 -3.32
N VAL A 78 -26.40 0.42 -2.14
CA VAL A 78 -27.16 1.39 -1.35
C VAL A 78 -27.37 2.67 -2.15
N TRP A 79 -26.31 3.09 -2.86
CA TRP A 79 -26.36 4.15 -3.86
C TRP A 79 -25.20 3.99 -4.86
N THR A 80 -25.41 4.50 -6.06
CA THR A 80 -24.40 4.65 -7.11
C THR A 80 -24.65 5.98 -7.79
N VAL A 81 -23.62 6.82 -7.90
CA VAL A 81 -23.70 8.14 -8.52
C VAL A 81 -22.57 8.35 -9.51
N PRO A 82 -22.79 9.12 -10.58
CA PRO A 82 -21.68 9.67 -11.36
C PRO A 82 -20.77 10.48 -10.45
N HIS A 83 -19.46 10.22 -10.48
CA HIS A 83 -18.55 10.94 -9.59
C HIS A 83 -18.26 12.37 -10.05
N GLY A 84 -18.53 12.72 -11.31
CA GLY A 84 -18.35 14.08 -11.85
C GLY A 84 -16.92 14.52 -12.05
N LEU A 85 -15.94 13.62 -11.88
CA LEU A 85 -14.53 13.92 -12.12
C LEU A 85 -14.25 13.99 -13.63
N SER A 86 -13.26 14.80 -14.02
CA SER A 86 -12.80 14.94 -15.41
C SER A 86 -11.90 13.77 -15.88
N SER A 87 -11.52 12.88 -14.97
CA SER A 87 -10.70 11.71 -15.24
C SER A 87 -11.12 10.52 -14.35
N PRO A 88 -10.74 9.27 -14.69
CA PRO A 88 -11.05 8.13 -13.85
C PRO A 88 -10.61 8.30 -12.40
N ALA A 89 -11.46 7.89 -11.46
CA ALA A 89 -11.10 7.73 -10.07
C ALA A 89 -10.28 6.44 -9.92
N VAL A 90 -9.02 6.57 -9.54
CA VAL A 90 -8.05 5.45 -9.47
C VAL A 90 -7.58 5.16 -8.06
N TYR A 91 -7.83 6.06 -7.12
CA TYR A 91 -7.46 5.88 -5.73
C TYR A 91 -8.58 5.17 -4.98
N ARG A 92 -8.21 4.25 -4.07
CA ARG A 92 -9.15 3.57 -3.19
C ARG A 92 -10.05 4.61 -2.49
N PRO A 93 -11.38 4.52 -2.58
CA PRO A 93 -12.27 5.41 -1.86
C PRO A 93 -12.11 5.18 -0.35
N ARG A 94 -12.08 6.26 0.41
CA ARG A 94 -11.91 6.24 1.86
C ARG A 94 -13.05 6.97 2.53
N ALA A 95 -13.62 6.39 3.56
CA ALA A 95 -14.58 7.10 4.38
C ALA A 95 -13.87 7.96 5.44
N ALA A 96 -14.38 9.15 5.67
CA ALA A 96 -13.90 10.14 6.61
C ALA A 96 -15.10 10.84 7.27
N GLY A 97 -15.44 10.40 8.47
CA GLY A 97 -16.67 10.88 9.13
C GLY A 97 -17.90 10.59 8.25
N GLN A 98 -18.62 11.66 7.85
CA GLN A 98 -19.79 11.58 6.98
C GLN A 98 -19.45 11.74 5.49
N SER A 99 -18.18 11.66 5.12
CA SER A 99 -17.72 11.84 3.75
C SER A 99 -17.06 10.58 3.20
N VAL A 100 -17.17 10.38 1.90
CA VAL A 100 -16.33 9.47 1.11
C VAL A 100 -15.36 10.34 0.33
N ILE A 101 -14.07 10.15 0.55
CA ILE A 101 -12.99 10.80 -0.20
C ILE A 101 -12.57 9.88 -1.33
N SER A 102 -12.55 10.39 -2.55
CA SER A 102 -12.18 9.65 -3.75
C SER A 102 -11.58 10.57 -4.80
N GLY A 103 -10.90 10.02 -5.79
CA GLY A 103 -10.33 10.81 -6.87
C GLY A 103 -9.33 10.08 -7.73
N GLY A 104 -8.66 10.87 -8.54
CA GLY A 104 -7.61 10.45 -9.45
C GLY A 104 -6.57 11.54 -9.63
N GLN A 105 -5.74 11.40 -10.64
CA GLN A 105 -4.59 12.30 -10.84
C GLN A 105 -4.93 13.76 -11.09
N ARG A 106 -6.15 14.07 -11.52
CA ARG A 106 -6.56 15.45 -11.85
C ARG A 106 -7.40 16.12 -10.77
N GLU A 107 -8.09 15.32 -9.96
CA GLU A 107 -9.05 15.84 -8.98
C GLU A 107 -9.17 14.89 -7.79
N LEU A 108 -9.38 15.47 -6.62
CA LEU A 108 -9.82 14.80 -5.41
C LEU A 108 -11.15 15.38 -4.98
N GLY A 109 -12.10 14.55 -4.56
CA GLY A 109 -13.41 15.00 -4.14
C GLY A 109 -13.93 14.33 -2.89
N ALA A 110 -14.98 14.90 -2.34
CA ALA A 110 -15.77 14.33 -1.26
C ALA A 110 -17.23 14.21 -1.63
N TRP A 111 -17.83 13.11 -1.21
CA TRP A 111 -19.24 12.80 -1.34
C TRP A 111 -19.82 12.43 0.00
N GLN A 112 -21.08 12.76 0.23
CA GLN A 112 -21.78 12.39 1.46
C GLN A 112 -21.90 10.87 1.56
N PHE A 113 -21.52 10.30 2.69
CA PHE A 113 -21.47 8.84 2.89
C PHE A 113 -22.83 8.17 2.72
N ASP A 114 -23.90 8.80 3.21
CA ASP A 114 -25.24 8.19 3.21
C ASP A 114 -25.95 8.29 1.86
N THR A 115 -25.69 9.34 1.06
CA THR A 115 -26.46 9.63 -0.15
C THR A 115 -25.65 9.62 -1.43
N GLY A 116 -24.32 9.70 -1.36
CA GLY A 116 -23.47 9.90 -2.53
C GLY A 116 -23.50 11.33 -3.10
N GLN A 117 -24.17 12.27 -2.44
CA GLN A 117 -24.20 13.67 -2.92
C GLN A 117 -22.80 14.28 -2.87
N ALA A 118 -22.36 14.90 -3.98
CA ALA A 118 -21.08 15.59 -4.04
C ALA A 118 -21.05 16.78 -3.06
N ARG A 119 -19.93 16.94 -2.36
CA ARG A 119 -19.70 18.02 -1.39
C ARG A 119 -18.72 19.06 -1.93
N TRP A 120 -17.55 18.61 -2.36
CA TRP A 120 -16.52 19.48 -2.91
C TRP A 120 -15.61 18.72 -3.88
N LEU A 121 -14.93 19.46 -4.74
CA LEU A 121 -13.88 18.99 -5.64
C LEU A 121 -12.67 19.90 -5.53
N GLN A 122 -11.50 19.32 -5.33
CA GLN A 122 -10.20 19.97 -5.38
C GLN A 122 -9.51 19.57 -6.69
N LYS A 123 -9.24 20.54 -7.58
CA LYS A 123 -8.49 20.31 -8.81
C LYS A 123 -6.99 20.33 -8.54
N ALA A 124 -6.27 19.46 -9.24
CA ALA A 124 -4.81 19.48 -9.26
C ALA A 124 -4.29 20.76 -9.93
N GLN A 125 -3.21 21.29 -9.42
CA GLN A 125 -2.38 22.27 -10.15
C GLN A 125 -1.44 21.57 -11.13
N ILE A 126 -0.87 20.44 -10.72
CA ILE A 126 0.02 19.59 -11.53
C ILE A 126 -0.56 18.19 -11.63
N GLN A 127 -0.54 17.44 -10.54
CA GLN A 127 -1.02 16.06 -10.45
C GLN A 127 -1.26 15.67 -9.00
N ILE A 128 -2.49 15.25 -8.70
CA ILE A 128 -2.86 14.68 -7.40
C ILE A 128 -2.21 13.31 -7.26
N GLY A 129 -1.53 13.08 -6.14
CA GLY A 129 -1.04 11.77 -5.73
C GLY A 129 -2.08 10.99 -4.94
N THR A 130 -1.73 9.75 -4.53
CA THR A 130 -2.60 8.93 -3.68
C THR A 130 -2.79 9.60 -2.32
N PRO A 131 -4.04 9.86 -1.88
CA PRO A 131 -4.28 10.50 -0.59
C PRO A 131 -4.13 9.54 0.59
N PHE A 132 -3.68 10.06 1.72
CA PHE A 132 -3.90 9.46 3.04
C PHE A 132 -5.04 10.20 3.75
N VAL A 133 -6.03 9.47 4.23
CA VAL A 133 -7.27 10.06 4.77
C VAL A 133 -7.41 9.71 6.24
N THR A 134 -7.51 10.73 7.08
CA THR A 134 -7.92 10.64 8.49
C THR A 134 -9.40 11.06 8.61
N PRO A 135 -10.05 10.95 9.78
CA PRO A 135 -11.43 11.41 9.93
C PRO A 135 -11.64 12.89 9.57
N GLU A 136 -10.68 13.76 9.88
CA GLU A 136 -10.79 15.21 9.72
C GLU A 136 -10.10 15.74 8.46
N ARG A 137 -9.01 15.06 8.02
CA ARG A 137 -8.13 15.59 6.98
C ARG A 137 -7.72 14.57 5.95
N SER A 138 -7.56 15.04 4.73
CA SER A 138 -6.87 14.33 3.65
C SER A 138 -5.50 14.96 3.39
N TYR A 139 -4.46 14.15 3.44
CA TYR A 139 -3.10 14.55 3.10
C TYR A 139 -2.77 14.03 1.71
N VAL A 140 -2.39 14.94 0.82
CA VAL A 140 -2.23 14.58 -0.60
C VAL A 140 -1.17 15.42 -1.28
N GLY A 141 -0.38 14.80 -2.14
CA GLY A 141 0.55 15.51 -3.00
C GLY A 141 -0.15 16.13 -4.21
N ASP A 142 0.28 17.33 -4.59
CA ASP A 142 -0.03 17.96 -5.88
C ASP A 142 1.28 18.46 -6.50
N GLY A 143 1.77 17.72 -7.47
CA GLY A 143 3.13 17.92 -7.98
C GLY A 143 4.17 17.66 -6.89
N HIS A 144 4.98 18.67 -6.57
CA HIS A 144 6.01 18.61 -5.51
C HIS A 144 5.54 19.19 -4.16
N THR A 145 4.24 19.48 -4.04
CA THR A 145 3.65 20.07 -2.83
C THR A 145 2.80 19.03 -2.11
N LEU A 146 3.01 18.87 -0.80
CA LEU A 146 2.06 18.16 0.06
C LEU A 146 1.04 19.15 0.60
N MET A 147 -0.23 18.79 0.56
CA MET A 147 -1.36 19.55 1.10
C MET A 147 -2.09 18.77 2.17
N ALA A 148 -2.58 19.47 3.19
CA ALA A 148 -3.62 18.97 4.08
C ALA A 148 -4.94 19.67 3.76
N LEU A 149 -5.96 18.86 3.44
CA LEU A 149 -7.31 19.34 3.13
C LEU A 149 -8.24 19.01 4.29
N ASP A 150 -9.12 19.93 4.62
CA ASP A 150 -10.26 19.67 5.51
C ASP A 150 -11.28 18.79 4.78
N ASN A 151 -11.66 17.66 5.35
CA ASN A 151 -12.54 16.69 4.69
C ASN A 151 -14.00 17.16 4.58
N ALA A 152 -14.43 18.08 5.43
CA ALA A 152 -15.79 18.59 5.41
C ALA A 152 -15.99 19.65 4.30
N THR A 153 -14.96 20.46 4.05
CA THR A 153 -15.06 21.66 3.20
C THR A 153 -14.21 21.60 1.95
N GLY A 154 -13.17 20.74 1.91
CA GLY A 154 -12.16 20.74 0.86
C GLY A 154 -11.13 21.87 0.97
N ALA A 155 -11.24 22.72 1.98
CA ALA A 155 -10.31 23.83 2.18
C ALA A 155 -8.90 23.36 2.49
N VAL A 156 -7.90 24.02 1.92
CA VAL A 156 -6.50 23.74 2.21
C VAL A 156 -6.15 24.34 3.56
N ALA A 157 -5.83 23.48 4.54
CA ALA A 157 -5.39 23.90 5.86
C ALA A 157 -3.92 24.41 5.85
N TRP A 158 -3.06 23.70 5.13
CA TRP A 158 -1.66 24.08 4.93
C TRP A 158 -1.06 23.41 3.69
N ARG A 159 0.10 23.92 3.25
CA ARG A 159 0.94 23.37 2.20
C ARG A 159 2.38 23.27 2.64
N PHE A 160 3.06 22.26 2.17
CA PHE A 160 4.50 22.08 2.31
C PHE A 160 5.10 21.84 0.91
N ALA A 161 5.97 22.73 0.45
CA ALA A 161 6.67 22.58 -0.81
C ALA A 161 7.98 21.81 -0.59
N SER A 162 8.16 20.70 -1.30
CA SER A 162 9.45 20.01 -1.37
C SER A 162 10.32 20.61 -2.47
N THR A 163 11.50 20.03 -2.70
CA THR A 163 12.37 20.45 -3.81
C THR A 163 11.61 20.36 -5.13
N PRO A 164 11.66 21.40 -6.00
CA PRO A 164 11.09 21.34 -7.35
C PRO A 164 11.64 20.14 -8.13
N ASP A 165 11.00 19.76 -9.20
CA ASP A 165 11.38 18.71 -10.14
C ASP A 165 10.98 17.26 -9.75
N THR A 166 10.27 17.05 -8.65
CA THR A 166 9.79 15.73 -8.25
C THR A 166 8.29 15.72 -8.01
N LEU A 167 7.63 14.61 -8.36
CA LEU A 167 6.20 14.45 -8.17
C LEU A 167 5.89 13.69 -6.88
N ALA A 168 4.99 14.25 -6.08
CA ALA A 168 4.43 13.62 -4.89
C ALA A 168 3.34 12.60 -5.26
N ALA A 169 3.72 11.56 -6.01
CA ALA A 169 2.77 10.61 -6.60
C ALA A 169 2.28 9.53 -5.63
N TYR A 170 3.02 9.29 -4.55
CA TYR A 170 2.72 8.22 -3.60
C TYR A 170 2.08 8.75 -2.33
N ALA A 171 1.31 7.88 -1.67
CA ALA A 171 0.60 8.25 -0.46
C ALA A 171 1.57 8.67 0.65
N PRO A 172 1.36 9.83 1.27
CA PRO A 172 1.93 10.10 2.58
C PRO A 172 1.37 9.10 3.59
N THR A 173 1.95 9.03 4.78
CA THR A 173 1.35 8.30 5.90
C THR A 173 1.30 9.17 7.14
N VAL A 174 0.34 8.92 8.03
CA VAL A 174 0.12 9.73 9.24
C VAL A 174 0.12 8.82 10.45
N ALA A 175 0.85 9.23 11.48
CA ALA A 175 0.81 8.62 12.79
C ALA A 175 0.84 9.70 13.88
N GLY A 176 -0.18 9.68 14.73
CA GLY A 176 -0.34 10.71 15.75
C GLY A 176 -0.40 12.11 15.12
N ASP A 177 0.49 12.97 15.53
CA ASP A 177 0.64 14.35 15.03
C ASP A 177 1.70 14.50 13.92
N THR A 178 2.12 13.42 13.28
CA THR A 178 3.19 13.45 12.29
C THR A 178 2.71 12.90 10.95
N VAL A 179 2.99 13.65 9.87
CA VAL A 179 2.83 13.23 8.48
C VAL A 179 4.20 12.90 7.90
N PHE A 180 4.36 11.71 7.36
CA PHE A 180 5.57 11.30 6.64
C PHE A 180 5.33 11.38 5.13
N PHE A 181 6.30 11.97 4.43
CA PHE A 181 6.14 12.30 3.01
C PHE A 181 7.45 12.14 2.24
N GLY A 182 7.43 11.33 1.19
CA GLY A 182 8.58 11.08 0.29
C GLY A 182 8.26 11.51 -1.14
N PRO A 183 8.68 12.69 -1.58
CA PRO A 183 8.27 13.28 -2.86
C PRO A 183 9.04 12.75 -4.09
N GLY A 184 9.91 11.77 -3.95
CA GLY A 184 10.64 11.18 -5.09
C GLY A 184 11.97 11.87 -5.41
N ASN A 185 12.46 12.70 -4.51
CA ASN A 185 13.77 13.37 -4.60
C ASN A 185 14.87 12.70 -3.75
N GLY A 186 14.61 11.49 -3.25
CA GLY A 186 15.51 10.80 -2.34
C GLY A 186 15.40 11.25 -0.87
N LEU A 187 14.52 12.20 -0.58
CA LEU A 187 14.28 12.70 0.77
C LEU A 187 12.98 12.09 1.35
N LEU A 188 12.99 11.94 2.67
CA LEU A 188 11.82 11.64 3.47
C LEU A 188 11.64 12.76 4.49
N TYR A 189 10.47 13.33 4.53
CA TYR A 189 10.10 14.40 5.46
C TYR A 189 9.15 13.90 6.53
N ALA A 190 9.34 14.35 7.77
CA ALA A 190 8.33 14.27 8.82
C ALA A 190 7.85 15.68 9.15
N LEU A 191 6.55 15.88 9.02
CA LEU A 191 5.90 17.17 9.20
C LEU A 191 4.91 17.10 10.35
N ASN A 192 4.71 18.21 11.03
CA ASN A 192 3.65 18.36 12.02
C ASN A 192 2.29 18.35 11.33
N ALA A 193 1.41 17.39 11.65
CA ALA A 193 0.13 17.19 10.98
C ALA A 193 -0.84 18.40 11.12
N PRO A 194 -0.92 19.10 12.25
CA PRO A 194 -1.72 20.31 12.42
C PRO A 194 -1.38 21.47 11.48
N ASP A 195 -0.09 21.76 11.24
CA ASP A 195 0.35 23.01 10.59
C ASP A 195 1.39 22.84 9.46
N GLY A 196 1.84 21.59 9.19
CA GLY A 196 2.78 21.28 8.11
C GLY A 196 4.23 21.70 8.38
N ARG A 197 4.60 22.12 9.60
CA ARG A 197 5.97 22.47 9.94
C ARG A 197 6.88 21.24 9.91
N LEU A 198 8.10 21.42 9.38
CA LEU A 198 9.11 20.37 9.35
C LEU A 198 9.54 19.98 10.77
N LYS A 199 9.44 18.70 11.10
CA LYS A 199 10.00 18.10 12.32
C LYS A 199 11.42 17.59 12.08
N TRP A 200 11.59 16.77 11.05
CA TRP A 200 12.88 16.26 10.60
C TRP A 200 12.82 15.87 9.11
N GLN A 201 14.00 15.69 8.53
CA GLN A 201 14.15 15.10 7.20
C GLN A 201 15.28 14.07 7.19
N LEU A 202 15.14 13.05 6.37
CA LEU A 202 16.15 12.03 6.11
C LEU A 202 16.55 12.13 4.63
N ASP A 203 17.84 12.24 4.37
CA ASP A 203 18.43 12.17 3.03
C ASP A 203 19.15 10.83 2.89
N ASP A 204 18.64 9.94 2.05
CA ASP A 204 19.30 8.71 1.61
C ASP A 204 19.21 8.59 0.08
N SER A 205 19.29 9.72 -0.61
CA SER A 205 19.14 9.87 -2.07
C SER A 205 20.16 9.05 -2.87
N LYS A 206 21.21 8.57 -2.24
CA LYS A 206 22.18 7.63 -2.82
C LYS A 206 21.63 6.22 -2.94
N GLU A 207 20.67 5.85 -2.10
CA GLU A 207 20.10 4.50 -2.01
C GLU A 207 18.70 4.43 -2.63
N TRP A 208 17.90 5.48 -2.50
CA TRP A 208 16.56 5.56 -3.06
C TRP A 208 16.29 6.88 -3.77
N GLN A 209 15.38 6.84 -4.74
CA GLN A 209 14.77 8.02 -5.31
C GLN A 209 13.31 8.16 -4.84
N TYR A 210 12.54 7.08 -4.91
CA TYR A 210 11.12 7.05 -4.59
C TYR A 210 10.81 6.10 -3.44
N ILE A 211 9.95 6.56 -2.52
CA ILE A 211 9.30 5.73 -1.52
C ILE A 211 7.88 5.46 -2.03
N ARG A 212 7.52 4.20 -2.21
CA ARG A 212 6.22 3.81 -2.78
C ARG A 212 5.11 3.73 -1.74
N GLN A 213 5.39 3.11 -0.63
CA GLN A 213 4.45 2.89 0.46
C GLN A 213 5.14 3.07 1.80
N MET A 214 4.37 3.55 2.75
CA MET A 214 4.82 3.74 4.12
C MET A 214 3.73 3.30 5.08
N PHE A 215 4.13 2.63 6.16
CA PHE A 215 3.24 2.25 7.26
C PHE A 215 3.93 2.56 8.58
N VAL A 216 3.16 3.03 9.55
CA VAL A 216 3.66 3.26 10.90
C VAL A 216 3.03 2.27 11.86
N THR A 217 3.84 1.68 12.73
CA THR A 217 3.39 0.89 13.86
C THR A 217 4.30 1.14 15.06
N GLY A 218 3.73 1.58 16.17
CA GLY A 218 4.50 2.04 17.32
C GLY A 218 5.50 3.14 16.92
N GLN A 219 6.77 2.92 17.24
CA GLN A 219 7.87 3.85 16.95
C GLN A 219 8.61 3.57 15.63
N VAL A 220 8.05 2.70 14.78
CA VAL A 220 8.72 2.33 13.53
C VAL A 220 7.89 2.73 12.32
N LEU A 221 8.48 3.54 11.45
CA LEU A 221 8.02 3.78 10.09
C LEU A 221 8.67 2.73 9.18
N VAL A 222 7.85 1.89 8.55
CA VAL A 222 8.29 0.94 7.53
C VAL A 222 8.08 1.55 6.16
N ALA A 223 9.17 1.79 5.43
CA ALA A 223 9.17 2.47 4.13
C ALA A 223 9.70 1.54 3.03
N GLY A 224 8.87 1.26 2.04
CA GLY A 224 9.25 0.49 0.86
C GLY A 224 9.64 1.41 -0.29
N THR A 225 10.85 1.22 -0.82
CA THR A 225 11.36 2.02 -1.94
C THR A 225 10.92 1.45 -3.29
N TYR A 226 11.09 2.23 -4.34
CA TYR A 226 10.87 1.76 -5.71
C TYR A 226 11.92 0.72 -6.15
N THR A 227 13.03 0.63 -5.43
CA THR A 227 14.08 -0.35 -5.64
C THR A 227 13.80 -1.62 -4.84
N GLU A 228 14.81 -2.30 -4.36
CA GLU A 228 14.73 -3.57 -3.63
C GLU A 228 14.82 -3.43 -2.11
N LEU A 229 14.77 -2.19 -1.58
CA LEU A 229 15.01 -1.93 -0.16
C LEU A 229 13.72 -1.62 0.61
N LEU A 230 13.57 -2.27 1.75
CA LEU A 230 12.61 -1.96 2.78
C LEU A 230 13.37 -1.42 4.00
N TYR A 231 12.88 -0.34 4.57
CA TYR A 231 13.51 0.36 5.69
C TYR A 231 12.62 0.32 6.93
N GLY A 232 13.23 0.13 8.09
CA GLY A 232 12.68 0.54 9.36
C GLY A 232 13.34 1.82 9.81
N ILE A 233 12.54 2.83 10.10
CA ILE A 233 12.98 4.18 10.45
C ILE A 233 12.30 4.57 11.76
N ASP A 234 13.06 5.17 12.66
CA ASP A 234 12.53 5.72 13.91
C ASP A 234 11.65 6.94 13.61
N VAL A 235 10.40 6.94 14.09
CA VAL A 235 9.40 7.97 13.74
C VAL A 235 9.73 9.34 14.31
N ASP A 236 10.42 9.41 15.45
CA ASP A 236 10.70 10.68 16.14
C ASP A 236 11.96 11.36 15.61
N THR A 237 12.95 10.56 15.19
CA THR A 237 14.28 11.08 14.84
C THR A 237 14.64 10.94 13.37
N GLY A 238 13.92 10.13 12.60
CA GLY A 238 14.27 9.80 11.22
C GLY A 238 15.49 8.88 11.09
N LYS A 239 16.00 8.31 12.20
CA LYS A 239 17.16 7.42 12.18
C LYS A 239 16.78 6.10 11.54
N ILE A 240 17.60 5.63 10.58
CA ILE A 240 17.45 4.29 10.00
C ILE A 240 17.84 3.25 11.07
N LEU A 241 16.87 2.40 11.43
CA LEU A 241 17.04 1.32 12.39
C LEU A 241 17.59 0.07 11.71
N TRP A 242 17.07 -0.24 10.52
CA TRP A 242 17.47 -1.39 9.72
C TRP A 242 17.13 -1.18 8.24
N LYS A 243 17.81 -1.97 7.37
CA LYS A 243 17.52 -2.10 5.95
C LYS A 243 17.36 -3.58 5.62
N PHE A 244 16.36 -3.93 4.81
CA PHE A 244 16.17 -5.27 4.28
C PHE A 244 16.21 -5.21 2.76
N LYS A 245 17.02 -6.09 2.13
CA LYS A 245 17.17 -6.16 0.68
C LYS A 245 16.38 -7.35 0.15
N ALA A 246 15.30 -7.08 -0.60
CA ALA A 246 14.43 -8.10 -1.16
C ALA A 246 15.00 -8.82 -2.40
N GLY A 247 16.09 -8.29 -2.99
CA GLY A 247 16.72 -8.83 -4.20
C GLY A 247 15.95 -8.54 -5.49
N ASN A 248 14.87 -7.76 -5.41
CA ASN A 248 14.07 -7.29 -6.54
C ASN A 248 13.14 -6.17 -6.09
N PHE A 249 12.51 -5.45 -7.03
CA PHE A 249 11.58 -4.37 -6.73
C PHE A 249 10.56 -4.76 -5.65
N ILE A 250 10.30 -3.82 -4.75
CA ILE A 250 9.23 -3.94 -3.77
C ILE A 250 7.94 -3.41 -4.39
N ASN A 251 7.04 -4.30 -4.80
CA ASN A 251 5.76 -3.91 -5.38
C ASN A 251 4.72 -3.60 -4.33
N SER A 252 4.71 -4.36 -3.24
CA SER A 252 3.73 -4.21 -2.19
C SER A 252 4.32 -4.67 -0.87
N HIS A 253 4.03 -3.92 0.17
CA HIS A 253 4.20 -4.38 1.54
C HIS A 253 3.01 -3.92 2.38
N HIS A 254 2.82 -4.58 3.51
CA HIS A 254 1.78 -4.31 4.48
C HIS A 254 2.36 -4.49 5.87
N VAL A 255 1.84 -3.77 6.85
CA VAL A 255 2.30 -3.90 8.24
C VAL A 255 1.12 -4.20 9.13
N ALA A 256 1.25 -5.24 9.97
CA ALA A 256 0.29 -5.56 10.99
C ALA A 256 1.02 -5.97 12.27
N GLY A 257 0.71 -5.28 13.36
CA GLY A 257 1.40 -5.44 14.63
C GLY A 257 2.91 -5.16 14.48
N ASP A 258 3.73 -6.11 14.85
CA ASP A 258 5.20 -6.04 14.81
C ASP A 258 5.80 -6.75 13.57
N THR A 259 5.00 -6.99 12.53
CA THR A 259 5.42 -7.70 11.32
C THR A 259 5.14 -6.87 10.07
N ALA A 260 6.17 -6.70 9.24
CA ALA A 260 6.04 -6.21 7.88
C ALA A 260 6.01 -7.39 6.91
N TYR A 261 4.95 -7.46 6.11
CA TYR A 261 4.80 -8.45 5.04
C TYR A 261 5.19 -7.79 3.72
N LEU A 262 6.15 -8.38 3.03
CA LEU A 262 6.69 -7.87 1.79
C LEU A 262 6.48 -8.89 0.69
N TRP A 263 5.88 -8.50 -0.44
CA TRP A 263 5.74 -9.35 -1.60
C TRP A 263 6.71 -8.92 -2.71
N SER A 264 7.65 -9.79 -3.00
CA SER A 264 8.62 -9.62 -4.08
C SER A 264 8.04 -10.07 -5.42
N PRO A 265 8.32 -9.39 -6.54
CA PRO A 265 7.91 -9.82 -7.88
C PRO A 265 8.43 -11.21 -8.29
N THR A 266 9.41 -11.75 -7.59
CA THR A 266 9.90 -13.13 -7.80
C THR A 266 8.95 -14.19 -7.25
N GLY A 267 7.85 -13.78 -6.59
CA GLY A 267 6.85 -14.65 -5.97
C GLY A 267 7.11 -14.94 -4.49
N TRP A 268 8.18 -14.41 -3.90
CA TRP A 268 8.43 -14.58 -2.48
C TRP A 268 7.69 -13.55 -1.64
N ILE A 269 6.95 -14.03 -0.64
CA ILE A 269 6.43 -13.25 0.47
C ILE A 269 7.38 -13.43 1.65
N TYR A 270 7.76 -12.33 2.28
CA TYR A 270 8.57 -12.30 3.49
C TYR A 270 7.77 -11.69 4.62
N ALA A 271 7.85 -12.29 5.81
CA ALA A 271 7.46 -11.66 7.06
C ALA A 271 8.70 -11.19 7.79
N ILE A 272 8.77 -9.92 8.07
CA ILE A 272 9.95 -9.23 8.61
C ILE A 272 9.60 -8.62 9.95
N ASN A 273 10.45 -8.82 10.93
CA ASN A 273 10.33 -8.16 12.23
C ASN A 273 10.61 -6.66 12.07
N ILE A 274 9.65 -5.81 12.42
CA ILE A 274 9.76 -4.35 12.24
C ILE A 274 10.81 -3.70 13.12
N HIS A 275 11.20 -4.32 14.23
CA HIS A 275 12.15 -3.74 15.18
C HIS A 275 13.61 -3.90 14.76
N ASN A 276 13.93 -4.95 13.99
CA ASN A 276 15.32 -5.27 13.63
C ASN A 276 15.53 -5.72 12.17
N GLY A 277 14.48 -5.78 11.34
CA GLY A 277 14.58 -6.17 9.94
C GLY A 277 14.86 -7.66 9.69
N SER A 278 14.84 -8.52 10.73
CA SER A 278 15.06 -9.94 10.54
C SER A 278 13.85 -10.63 9.93
N VAL A 279 14.11 -11.60 9.03
CA VAL A 279 13.05 -12.42 8.45
C VAL A 279 12.53 -13.41 9.48
N ARG A 280 11.23 -13.44 9.73
CA ARG A 280 10.54 -14.41 10.59
C ARG A 280 10.22 -15.68 9.81
N TRP A 281 9.66 -15.51 8.62
CA TRP A 281 9.35 -16.58 7.67
C TRP A 281 9.29 -16.05 6.25
N ARG A 282 9.31 -16.94 5.27
CA ARG A 282 9.03 -16.65 3.86
C ARG A 282 8.15 -17.74 3.26
N HIS A 283 7.33 -17.36 2.28
CA HIS A 283 6.47 -18.26 1.54
C HIS A 283 6.61 -17.98 0.04
N GLN A 284 6.61 -19.01 -0.79
CA GLN A 284 6.68 -18.85 -2.22
C GLN A 284 5.29 -19.02 -2.85
N THR A 285 4.78 -17.94 -3.44
CA THR A 285 3.60 -17.95 -4.30
C THR A 285 3.99 -18.29 -5.74
N THR A 286 3.02 -18.32 -6.65
CA THR A 286 3.33 -18.30 -8.08
C THR A 286 4.14 -17.04 -8.43
N ARG A 287 4.99 -17.17 -9.46
CA ARG A 287 5.87 -16.07 -9.86
C ARG A 287 5.04 -14.88 -10.28
N TYR A 288 5.22 -13.79 -9.57
CA TYR A 288 4.53 -12.54 -9.75
C TYR A 288 5.29 -11.63 -10.74
N GLY A 289 4.67 -11.30 -11.88
CA GLY A 289 5.21 -10.34 -12.83
C GLY A 289 5.70 -10.92 -14.17
N ASN A 290 6.07 -10.02 -15.07
CA ASN A 290 6.57 -10.38 -16.39
C ASN A 290 7.97 -11.00 -16.25
N ARG A 291 8.13 -12.23 -16.76
CA ARG A 291 9.41 -12.95 -16.74
C ARG A 291 10.57 -12.19 -17.41
N ALA A 292 10.27 -11.38 -18.42
CA ALA A 292 11.28 -10.62 -19.16
C ALA A 292 11.70 -9.32 -18.46
N ALA A 293 10.82 -8.71 -17.69
CA ALA A 293 11.03 -7.38 -17.08
C ALA A 293 11.30 -7.41 -15.58
N ASN A 294 11.12 -8.53 -14.90
CA ASN A 294 11.26 -8.70 -13.45
C ASN A 294 10.40 -7.73 -12.60
N TRP A 295 9.32 -7.17 -13.16
CA TRP A 295 8.41 -6.29 -12.46
C TRP A 295 6.94 -6.62 -12.78
N ALA A 296 6.02 -6.27 -11.88
CA ALA A 296 4.60 -6.40 -12.11
C ALA A 296 4.01 -5.05 -12.54
N PRO A 297 3.19 -5.02 -13.59
CA PRO A 297 2.57 -3.79 -14.08
C PRO A 297 1.53 -3.22 -13.11
N MET A 298 0.99 -4.04 -12.22
CA MET A 298 0.05 -3.63 -11.19
C MET A 298 0.55 -4.06 -9.81
N MET A 299 0.28 -3.22 -8.81
CA MET A 299 0.57 -3.57 -7.41
C MET A 299 -0.51 -4.51 -6.90
N ALA A 300 -0.11 -5.72 -6.51
CA ALA A 300 -0.95 -6.57 -5.69
C ALA A 300 -0.86 -6.09 -4.25
N GLU A 301 -2.01 -5.98 -3.60
CA GLU A 301 -2.07 -5.57 -2.21
C GLU A 301 -2.09 -6.77 -1.29
N LEU A 302 -1.25 -6.73 -0.24
CA LEU A 302 -1.31 -7.65 0.88
C LEU A 302 -2.33 -7.13 1.89
N VAL A 303 -3.16 -8.00 2.42
CA VAL A 303 -4.17 -7.66 3.43
C VAL A 303 -4.12 -8.66 4.57
N THR A 304 -4.14 -8.18 5.80
CA THR A 304 -4.29 -9.04 6.99
C THR A 304 -5.71 -8.94 7.54
N PHE A 305 -6.27 -10.10 7.88
CA PHE A 305 -7.57 -10.21 8.52
C PHE A 305 -7.60 -11.48 9.40
N GLU A 306 -8.03 -11.40 10.64
CA GLU A 306 -8.13 -12.53 11.60
C GLU A 306 -6.87 -13.42 11.64
N ARG A 307 -5.69 -12.79 11.80
CA ARG A 307 -4.38 -13.47 11.82
C ARG A 307 -4.00 -14.23 10.54
N LYS A 308 -4.70 -13.96 9.44
CA LYS A 308 -4.39 -14.49 8.12
C LYS A 308 -3.85 -13.38 7.23
N LEU A 309 -2.98 -13.74 6.31
CA LEU A 309 -2.46 -12.88 5.25
C LEU A 309 -3.07 -13.33 3.92
N TYR A 310 -3.69 -12.41 3.21
CA TYR A 310 -4.35 -12.61 1.94
C TYR A 310 -3.54 -11.98 0.82
N CYS A 311 -3.24 -12.77 -0.21
CA CYS A 311 -2.40 -12.38 -1.34
C CYS A 311 -3.01 -12.89 -2.64
N LEU A 312 -3.67 -12.03 -3.42
CA LEU A 312 -4.19 -12.37 -4.74
C LEU A 312 -3.10 -12.10 -5.79
N ASP A 313 -2.58 -13.15 -6.40
CA ASP A 313 -1.50 -13.05 -7.37
C ASP A 313 -1.99 -12.77 -8.81
N MET A 314 -1.04 -12.52 -9.71
CA MET A 314 -1.33 -12.23 -11.12
C MET A 314 -1.78 -13.47 -11.91
N ALA A 315 -1.64 -14.65 -11.36
CA ALA A 315 -2.22 -15.89 -11.91
C ALA A 315 -3.66 -16.10 -11.43
N GLN A 316 -4.26 -15.11 -10.76
CA GLN A 316 -5.61 -15.15 -10.21
C GLN A 316 -5.78 -16.23 -9.14
N VAL A 317 -4.72 -16.48 -8.38
CA VAL A 317 -4.73 -17.37 -7.23
C VAL A 317 -4.64 -16.55 -5.95
N LEU A 318 -5.64 -16.71 -5.08
CA LEU A 318 -5.61 -16.14 -3.73
C LEU A 318 -4.95 -17.14 -2.78
N HIS A 319 -3.82 -16.75 -2.25
CA HIS A 319 -3.12 -17.44 -1.18
C HIS A 319 -3.59 -16.90 0.16
N VAL A 320 -4.07 -17.77 1.04
CA VAL A 320 -4.43 -17.43 2.42
C VAL A 320 -3.43 -18.10 3.33
N LEU A 321 -2.55 -17.30 3.94
CA LEU A 321 -1.47 -17.78 4.79
C LEU A 321 -1.75 -17.50 6.26
N ASP A 322 -1.28 -18.35 7.16
CA ASP A 322 -1.14 -17.98 8.58
C ASP A 322 -0.12 -16.84 8.70
N ALA A 323 -0.54 -15.72 9.25
CA ALA A 323 0.29 -14.52 9.33
C ALA A 323 1.49 -14.69 10.29
N GLY A 324 1.43 -15.63 11.23
CA GLY A 324 2.47 -15.87 12.21
C GLY A 324 3.61 -16.74 11.71
N ASN A 325 3.32 -17.77 10.88
CA ASN A 325 4.31 -18.76 10.47
C ASN A 325 4.45 -18.95 8.95
N GLY A 326 3.56 -18.32 8.13
CA GLY A 326 3.60 -18.41 6.67
C GLY A 326 3.08 -19.72 6.08
N GLU A 327 2.44 -20.59 6.87
CA GLU A 327 1.79 -21.80 6.38
C GLU A 327 0.62 -21.43 5.46
N GLU A 328 0.54 -22.06 4.29
CA GLU A 328 -0.58 -21.86 3.37
C GLU A 328 -1.79 -22.66 3.85
N LEU A 329 -2.78 -21.93 4.38
CA LEU A 329 -4.00 -22.49 4.92
C LEU A 329 -5.00 -22.85 3.81
N GLN A 330 -5.08 -21.98 2.80
CA GLN A 330 -6.02 -22.12 1.68
C GLN A 330 -5.41 -21.56 0.40
N ARG A 331 -5.83 -22.12 -0.73
CA ARG A 331 -5.53 -21.64 -2.07
C ARG A 331 -6.80 -21.62 -2.88
N ILE A 332 -7.17 -20.46 -3.43
CA ILE A 332 -8.40 -20.25 -4.17
C ILE A 332 -8.06 -19.72 -5.56
N ALA A 333 -8.47 -20.45 -6.62
CA ALA A 333 -8.25 -20.05 -7.99
C ALA A 333 -9.51 -19.40 -8.57
N PHE A 334 -9.37 -18.19 -9.09
CA PHE A 334 -10.44 -17.48 -9.77
C PHE A 334 -10.38 -17.71 -11.29
N ALA A 335 -11.58 -17.85 -11.90
CA ALA A 335 -11.70 -18.07 -13.33
C ALA A 335 -11.69 -16.77 -14.15
N HIS A 336 -11.71 -15.59 -13.52
CA HIS A 336 -11.80 -14.29 -14.18
C HIS A 336 -10.71 -13.35 -13.71
N ASP A 337 -10.40 -12.37 -14.55
CA ASP A 337 -9.47 -11.30 -14.23
C ASP A 337 -10.04 -10.39 -13.13
N LEU A 338 -9.44 -10.46 -11.96
CA LEU A 338 -9.71 -9.59 -10.83
C LEU A 338 -8.63 -8.52 -10.69
N ARG A 339 -8.98 -7.41 -10.07
CA ARG A 339 -7.99 -6.50 -9.51
C ARG A 339 -7.16 -7.25 -8.47
N PRO A 340 -5.84 -7.06 -8.41
CA PRO A 340 -4.96 -7.81 -7.51
C PRO A 340 -5.08 -7.33 -6.05
N THR A 341 -6.30 -7.27 -5.57
CA THR A 341 -6.66 -6.89 -4.21
C THR A 341 -7.91 -7.64 -3.78
N VAL A 342 -7.99 -7.96 -2.51
CA VAL A 342 -9.11 -8.62 -1.89
C VAL A 342 -9.51 -7.88 -0.62
N SER A 343 -10.80 -7.81 -0.34
CA SER A 343 -11.34 -7.24 0.90
C SER A 343 -12.03 -8.35 1.71
N PRO A 344 -11.31 -9.02 2.64
CA PRO A 344 -11.90 -10.07 3.47
C PRO A 344 -13.01 -9.50 4.35
N LEU A 345 -14.14 -10.22 4.42
CA LEU A 345 -15.28 -9.89 5.28
C LEU A 345 -15.38 -10.86 6.46
N THR A 346 -15.09 -12.12 6.17
CA THR A 346 -14.99 -13.20 7.17
C THR A 346 -13.79 -14.08 6.85
N SER A 347 -13.57 -15.11 7.64
CA SER A 347 -12.50 -16.08 7.38
C SER A 347 -12.66 -16.87 6.08
N THR A 348 -13.84 -16.86 5.46
CA THR A 348 -14.20 -17.63 4.25
C THR A 348 -14.94 -16.82 3.19
N THR A 349 -15.13 -15.52 3.39
CA THR A 349 -15.78 -14.63 2.41
C THR A 349 -14.98 -13.38 2.19
N ALA A 350 -14.97 -12.88 0.97
CA ALA A 350 -14.35 -11.59 0.63
C ALA A 350 -15.11 -10.88 -0.48
N ALA A 351 -14.93 -9.57 -0.57
CA ALA A 351 -15.29 -8.81 -1.74
C ALA A 351 -14.08 -8.67 -2.66
N VAL A 352 -14.31 -8.82 -3.95
CA VAL A 352 -13.33 -8.64 -5.03
C VAL A 352 -13.89 -7.75 -6.12
N ALA A 353 -13.00 -7.04 -6.81
CA ALA A 353 -13.35 -6.20 -7.95
C ALA A 353 -12.83 -6.84 -9.24
N SER A 354 -13.70 -7.01 -10.24
CA SER A 354 -13.28 -7.48 -11.56
C SER A 354 -12.66 -6.36 -12.38
N ASN A 355 -11.86 -6.73 -13.37
CA ASN A 355 -11.35 -5.78 -14.37
C ASN A 355 -12.43 -5.31 -15.37
N THR A 356 -13.67 -5.79 -15.24
CA THR A 356 -14.83 -5.43 -16.09
C THR A 356 -15.88 -4.59 -15.37
N GLY A 357 -15.55 -4.02 -14.20
CA GLY A 357 -16.41 -3.09 -13.48
C GLY A 357 -17.46 -3.76 -12.57
N GLU A 358 -17.30 -5.03 -12.25
CA GLU A 358 -18.20 -5.76 -11.34
C GLU A 358 -17.56 -5.94 -9.96
N VAL A 359 -18.33 -5.72 -8.89
CA VAL A 359 -17.96 -6.09 -7.53
C VAL A 359 -18.63 -7.42 -7.20
N GLN A 360 -17.89 -8.36 -6.66
CA GLN A 360 -18.38 -9.69 -6.32
C GLN A 360 -18.15 -9.99 -4.85
N LEU A 361 -19.14 -10.61 -4.21
CA LEU A 361 -18.99 -11.28 -2.93
C LEU A 361 -18.72 -12.77 -3.23
N VAL A 362 -17.59 -13.26 -2.79
CA VAL A 362 -17.14 -14.64 -3.02
C VAL A 362 -16.98 -15.38 -1.70
N GLN A 363 -17.25 -16.68 -1.73
CA GLN A 363 -17.07 -17.59 -0.61
C GLN A 363 -16.27 -18.82 -1.04
N TRP A 364 -15.43 -19.36 -0.17
CA TRP A 364 -14.61 -20.55 -0.35
C TRP A 364 -14.58 -21.44 0.88
#